data_b5d0b4a1fdfdba3ae182c51fde1041e9
#
_entry.id   b5d0b4a1fdfdba3ae182c51fde1041e9
#
_cell.length_a   1.000
_cell.length_b   1.000
_cell.length_c   1.000
_cell.angle_alpha   90.00
_cell.angle_beta   90.00
_cell.angle_gamma   90.00
#
_symmetry.space_group_name_H-M   'P 1'
#
loop_
_entity.id
_entity.type
_entity.pdbx_description
1 polymer ?
#
loop_
_entity_poly.entity_id
_entity_poly.type
_entity_poly.pdbx_seq_one_letter_code
_entity_poly.pdbx_strand_id
1 'polypeptide(L)'
;MTLADEPKHDRLSAKTQRIWALVRKEGRQVVRDPSSIAIGVVLPVVLILLFGYGLSLDVKNVPVAVVLEAPSPDAVELTAGFLLSPYFDTQLLTSMPQAQELMLARKVDAIIRIRPDFARHLSLGDAEVQILVHGTDANRARIIQSYAQGAVGQWAARRVAQGREVSAGPVSLRERLWFNEANESRYFLVPGLIVLIMRSSGPC
;
A
#
# COMPACT_ATOMS: atom_id res chain seq x y z
N MET A 1 -71.74 -26.97 17.91
CA MET A 1 -70.68 -26.32 18.68
C MET A 1 -69.54 -26.05 17.69
N THR A 2 -69.65 -24.92 16.98
CA THR A 2 -68.84 -24.56 15.83
C THR A 2 -67.72 -23.67 16.31
N LEU A 3 -66.50 -24.15 16.30
CA LEU A 3 -65.29 -23.34 16.61
C LEU A 3 -65.00 -22.46 15.40
N ALA A 4 -65.11 -21.19 15.62
CA ALA A 4 -64.79 -20.14 14.62
C ALA A 4 -63.29 -20.16 14.30
N ASP A 5 -62.98 -20.41 13.03
CA ASP A 5 -61.66 -20.25 12.42
C ASP A 5 -61.39 -18.74 12.27
N GLU A 6 -60.61 -18.16 13.18
CA GLU A 6 -60.21 -16.77 13.08
C GLU A 6 -59.14 -16.63 11.98
N PRO A 7 -59.32 -15.68 11.04
CA PRO A 7 -58.45 -15.58 9.88
C PRO A 7 -57.06 -15.03 10.29
N LYS A 8 -56.07 -15.90 10.18
CA LYS A 8 -54.61 -15.62 10.38
C LYS A 8 -54.08 -14.46 9.50
N HIS A 9 -54.82 -14.10 8.44
CA HIS A 9 -54.44 -13.03 7.50
C HIS A 9 -54.55 -11.62 8.10
N ASP A 10 -55.48 -11.36 9.01
CA ASP A 10 -55.67 -10.04 9.59
C ASP A 10 -54.58 -9.61 10.56
N ARG A 11 -53.94 -10.56 11.22
CA ARG A 11 -52.83 -10.30 12.17
C ARG A 11 -51.52 -9.89 11.49
N LEU A 12 -51.27 -10.37 10.28
CA LEU A 12 -50.08 -10.00 9.49
C LEU A 12 -50.26 -8.59 8.91
N SER A 13 -51.44 -8.27 8.42
CA SER A 13 -51.80 -6.93 7.92
C SER A 13 -51.67 -5.87 9.00
N ALA A 14 -52.19 -6.15 10.21
CA ALA A 14 -52.09 -5.25 11.35
C ALA A 14 -50.63 -5.02 11.83
N LYS A 15 -49.78 -6.04 11.76
CA LYS A 15 -48.36 -5.91 12.10
C LYS A 15 -47.59 -5.05 11.08
N THR A 16 -47.80 -5.27 9.78
CA THR A 16 -47.17 -4.49 8.71
C THR A 16 -47.63 -3.02 8.77
N GLN A 17 -48.89 -2.75 9.04
CA GLN A 17 -49.39 -1.37 9.23
C GLN A 17 -48.75 -0.67 10.43
N ARG A 18 -48.54 -1.37 11.54
CA ARG A 18 -47.85 -0.82 12.73
C ARG A 18 -46.38 -0.54 12.45
N ILE A 19 -45.69 -1.46 11.76
CA ILE A 19 -44.29 -1.28 11.36
C ILE A 19 -44.20 -0.05 10.42
N TRP A 20 -45.08 0.05 9.42
CA TRP A 20 -45.08 1.17 8.50
C TRP A 20 -45.36 2.51 9.18
N ALA A 21 -46.29 2.53 10.13
CA ALA A 21 -46.58 3.72 10.93
C ALA A 21 -45.39 4.15 11.79
N LEU A 22 -44.65 3.18 12.37
CA LEU A 22 -43.41 3.42 13.11
C LEU A 22 -42.33 3.98 12.20
N VAL A 23 -42.04 3.33 11.07
CA VAL A 23 -41.04 3.80 10.09
C VAL A 23 -41.36 5.22 9.63
N ARG A 24 -42.62 5.52 9.35
CA ARG A 24 -43.02 6.86 8.92
C ARG A 24 -42.88 7.91 10.06
N LYS A 25 -43.15 7.53 11.29
CA LYS A 25 -42.94 8.40 12.45
C LYS A 25 -41.48 8.70 12.68
N GLU A 26 -40.65 7.65 12.75
CA GLU A 26 -39.18 7.76 12.95
C GLU A 26 -38.53 8.52 11.78
N GLY A 27 -38.92 8.21 10.54
CA GLY A 27 -38.42 8.93 9.36
C GLY A 27 -38.70 10.42 9.39
N ARG A 28 -39.90 10.83 9.84
CA ARG A 28 -40.21 12.26 10.02
C ARG A 28 -39.43 12.90 11.16
N GLN A 29 -39.13 12.16 12.20
CA GLN A 29 -38.37 12.66 13.35
C GLN A 29 -36.92 12.89 12.92
N VAL A 30 -36.30 11.93 12.19
CA VAL A 30 -34.95 12.07 11.63
C VAL A 30 -34.84 13.28 10.69
N VAL A 31 -35.82 13.48 9.78
CA VAL A 31 -35.79 14.63 8.84
C VAL A 31 -35.93 15.97 9.57
N ARG A 32 -36.60 16.01 10.74
CA ARG A 32 -36.75 17.22 11.55
C ARG A 32 -35.60 17.51 12.50
N ASP A 33 -34.72 16.54 12.69
CA ASP A 33 -33.52 16.69 13.51
C ASP A 33 -32.27 16.95 12.62
N PRO A 34 -31.81 18.20 12.53
CA PRO A 34 -30.63 18.54 11.71
C PRO A 34 -29.35 17.86 12.20
N SER A 35 -29.28 17.52 13.50
CA SER A 35 -28.13 16.82 14.06
C SER A 35 -28.03 15.38 13.52
N SER A 36 -29.16 14.67 13.47
CA SER A 36 -29.22 13.31 12.92
C SER A 36 -28.88 13.28 11.44
N ILE A 37 -29.29 14.29 10.65
CA ILE A 37 -28.95 14.42 9.24
C ILE A 37 -27.45 14.76 9.09
N ALA A 38 -26.92 15.66 9.91
CA ALA A 38 -25.52 16.03 9.88
C ALA A 38 -24.59 14.82 10.16
N ILE A 39 -24.91 14.02 11.16
CA ILE A 39 -24.12 12.85 11.54
C ILE A 39 -24.35 11.68 10.57
N GLY A 40 -25.59 11.42 10.19
CA GLY A 40 -25.94 10.24 9.38
C GLY A 40 -25.68 10.39 7.88
N VAL A 41 -25.68 11.60 7.35
CA VAL A 41 -25.55 11.86 5.90
C VAL A 41 -24.36 12.76 5.59
N VAL A 42 -24.30 13.95 6.23
CA VAL A 42 -23.27 14.94 5.89
C VAL A 42 -21.89 14.46 6.31
N LEU A 43 -21.75 13.88 7.50
CA LEU A 43 -20.45 13.38 7.97
C LEU A 43 -19.89 12.27 7.09
N PRO A 44 -20.62 11.20 6.70
CA PRO A 44 -20.11 10.20 5.76
C PRO A 44 -19.73 10.80 4.40
N VAL A 45 -20.53 11.72 3.86
CA VAL A 45 -20.21 12.39 2.58
C VAL A 45 -18.92 13.20 2.71
N VAL A 46 -18.76 13.97 3.79
CA VAL A 46 -17.53 14.72 4.06
C VAL A 46 -16.34 13.79 4.21
N LEU A 47 -16.50 12.67 4.93
CA LEU A 47 -15.41 11.67 5.06
C LEU A 47 -15.05 11.04 3.72
N ILE A 48 -16.01 10.68 2.88
CA ILE A 48 -15.76 10.13 1.54
C ILE A 48 -15.02 11.16 0.67
N LEU A 49 -15.44 12.42 0.71
CA LEU A 49 -14.75 13.49 -0.02
C LEU A 49 -13.34 13.73 0.52
N LEU A 50 -13.16 13.76 1.82
CA LEU A 50 -11.87 14.01 2.46
C LEU A 50 -10.91 12.83 2.22
N PHE A 51 -11.35 11.60 2.39
CA PHE A 51 -10.52 10.41 2.15
C PHE A 51 -10.38 10.08 0.66
N GLY A 52 -11.37 10.38 -0.17
CA GLY A 52 -11.31 10.12 -1.61
C GLY A 52 -10.52 11.15 -2.40
N TYR A 53 -10.57 12.42 -1.99
CA TYR A 53 -9.89 13.52 -2.71
C TYR A 53 -8.80 14.23 -1.91
N GLY A 54 -8.90 14.24 -0.58
CA GLY A 54 -7.95 14.94 0.27
C GLY A 54 -6.73 14.13 0.68
N LEU A 55 -6.84 12.80 0.69
CA LEU A 55 -5.73 11.90 1.00
C LEU A 55 -5.30 11.16 -0.27
N SER A 56 -4.31 11.71 -0.96
CA SER A 56 -3.61 10.94 -1.99
C SER A 56 -2.71 9.91 -1.31
N LEU A 57 -3.13 8.66 -1.31
CA LEU A 57 -2.31 7.53 -0.87
C LEU A 57 -1.29 7.10 -1.94
N ASP A 58 -1.33 7.74 -3.12
CA ASP A 58 -0.37 7.52 -4.19
C ASP A 58 0.98 8.11 -3.80
N VAL A 59 1.89 7.26 -3.43
CA VAL A 59 3.30 7.62 -3.24
C VAL A 59 3.92 7.74 -4.63
N LYS A 60 4.09 8.98 -5.11
CA LYS A 60 4.77 9.31 -6.39
C LYS A 60 6.14 9.90 -6.10
N ASN A 61 7.05 9.79 -7.09
CA ASN A 61 8.40 10.34 -7.00
C ASN A 61 9.16 9.86 -5.76
N VAL A 62 9.13 8.56 -5.51
CA VAL A 62 9.89 7.97 -4.40
C VAL A 62 11.38 8.08 -4.71
N PRO A 63 12.20 8.74 -3.89
CA PRO A 63 13.63 8.81 -4.11
C PRO A 63 14.26 7.43 -3.88
N VAL A 64 14.83 6.84 -4.94
CA VAL A 64 15.39 5.50 -4.95
C VAL A 64 16.80 5.51 -5.57
N ALA A 65 17.75 4.84 -4.92
CA ALA A 65 19.06 4.58 -5.50
C ALA A 65 19.04 3.23 -6.23
N VAL A 66 19.34 3.24 -7.52
CA VAL A 66 19.60 2.01 -8.28
C VAL A 66 21.09 1.80 -8.39
N VAL A 67 21.58 0.68 -7.84
CA VAL A 67 22.99 0.32 -7.85
C VAL A 67 23.22 -0.74 -8.93
N LEU A 68 23.93 -0.35 -9.97
CA LEU A 68 24.35 -1.22 -11.07
C LEU A 68 25.85 -1.47 -10.94
N GLU A 69 26.23 -2.58 -10.29
CA GLU A 69 27.64 -2.89 -10.00
C GLU A 69 28.42 -3.34 -11.26
N ALA A 70 27.75 -4.06 -12.18
CA ALA A 70 28.34 -4.45 -13.46
C ALA A 70 27.31 -4.25 -14.58
N PRO A 71 27.59 -3.38 -15.56
CA PRO A 71 26.69 -3.16 -16.67
C PRO A 71 26.69 -4.38 -17.61
N SER A 72 25.51 -4.96 -17.83
CA SER A 72 25.22 -5.92 -18.89
C SER A 72 23.98 -5.44 -19.65
N PRO A 73 23.75 -5.86 -20.90
CA PRO A 73 22.58 -5.43 -21.65
C PRO A 73 21.26 -5.64 -20.90
N ASP A 74 21.11 -6.79 -20.25
CA ASP A 74 19.92 -7.15 -19.50
C ASP A 74 19.77 -6.33 -18.21
N ALA A 75 20.88 -6.08 -17.49
CA ALA A 75 20.89 -5.25 -16.29
C ALA A 75 20.59 -3.78 -16.61
N VAL A 76 21.11 -3.26 -17.72
CA VAL A 76 20.84 -1.90 -18.20
C VAL A 76 19.37 -1.77 -18.60
N GLU A 77 18.79 -2.76 -19.31
CA GLU A 77 17.38 -2.76 -19.70
C GLU A 77 16.47 -2.78 -18.47
N LEU A 78 16.80 -3.58 -17.46
CA LEU A 78 16.07 -3.60 -16.19
C LEU A 78 16.18 -2.25 -15.47
N THR A 79 17.39 -1.68 -15.39
CA THR A 79 17.63 -0.35 -14.79
C THR A 79 16.81 0.72 -15.48
N ALA A 80 16.72 0.71 -16.81
CA ALA A 80 15.91 1.64 -17.57
C ALA A 80 14.41 1.53 -17.21
N GLY A 81 13.93 0.34 -16.85
CA GLY A 81 12.57 0.15 -16.36
C GLY A 81 12.27 0.90 -15.06
N PHE A 82 13.25 1.03 -14.17
CA PHE A 82 13.12 1.83 -12.95
C PHE A 82 13.27 3.34 -13.23
N LEU A 83 14.22 3.74 -14.07
CA LEU A 83 14.46 5.13 -14.44
C LEU A 83 13.26 5.76 -15.15
N LEU A 84 12.55 5.00 -15.96
CA LEU A 84 11.38 5.47 -16.72
C LEU A 84 10.06 5.30 -15.94
N SER A 85 10.11 4.75 -14.75
CA SER A 85 8.92 4.56 -13.93
C SER A 85 8.41 5.90 -13.36
N PRO A 86 7.13 6.25 -13.50
CA PRO A 86 6.58 7.48 -12.94
C PRO A 86 6.48 7.48 -11.42
N TYR A 87 6.74 6.34 -10.79
CA TYR A 87 6.64 6.17 -9.34
C TYR A 87 7.94 6.46 -8.61
N PHE A 88 9.09 6.42 -9.33
CA PHE A 88 10.42 6.56 -8.74
C PHE A 88 11.14 7.81 -9.23
N ASP A 89 11.78 8.50 -8.30
CA ASP A 89 12.84 9.47 -8.58
C ASP A 89 14.18 8.76 -8.38
N THR A 90 14.78 8.32 -9.49
CA THR A 90 15.85 7.33 -9.47
C THR A 90 17.21 7.97 -9.62
N GLN A 91 18.11 7.69 -8.67
CA GLN A 91 19.53 8.02 -8.76
C GLN A 91 20.33 6.76 -9.12
N LEU A 92 21.02 6.79 -10.27
CA LEU A 92 21.86 5.67 -10.70
C LEU A 92 23.24 5.75 -10.05
N LEU A 93 23.65 4.69 -9.38
CA LEU A 93 24.94 4.54 -8.70
C LEU A 93 25.63 3.25 -9.14
N THR A 94 26.95 3.21 -8.99
CA THR A 94 27.77 2.02 -9.26
C THR A 94 28.31 1.37 -7.98
N SER A 95 28.11 2.02 -6.85
CA SER A 95 28.71 1.63 -5.56
C SER A 95 27.64 1.49 -4.48
N MET A 96 27.59 0.32 -3.85
CA MET A 96 26.67 0.03 -2.74
C MET A 96 26.94 0.92 -1.50
N PRO A 97 28.21 1.19 -1.08
CA PRO A 97 28.47 2.10 0.02
C PRO A 97 27.87 3.51 -0.16
N GLN A 98 27.98 4.08 -1.38
CA GLN A 98 27.38 5.38 -1.69
C GLN A 98 25.85 5.37 -1.54
N ALA A 99 25.19 4.31 -2.00
CA ALA A 99 23.76 4.16 -1.84
C ALA A 99 23.36 4.03 -0.37
N GLN A 100 24.16 3.32 0.44
CA GLN A 100 23.93 3.20 1.88
C GLN A 100 24.09 4.55 2.61
N GLU A 101 25.07 5.36 2.23
CA GLU A 101 25.22 6.72 2.77
C GLU A 101 23.99 7.58 2.48
N LEU A 102 23.47 7.53 1.25
CA LEU A 102 22.25 8.24 0.87
C LEU A 102 21.03 7.76 1.67
N MET A 103 20.91 6.46 1.92
CA MET A 103 19.85 5.89 2.73
C MET A 103 19.97 6.32 4.20
N LEU A 104 21.17 6.28 4.78
CA LEU A 104 21.41 6.75 6.15
C LEU A 104 21.15 8.26 6.30
N ALA A 105 21.49 9.04 5.28
CA ALA A 105 21.20 10.48 5.20
C ALA A 105 19.73 10.79 4.89
N ARG A 106 18.86 9.76 4.74
CA ARG A 106 17.44 9.87 4.37
C ARG A 106 17.20 10.62 3.05
N LYS A 107 18.15 10.57 2.13
CA LYS A 107 18.00 11.12 0.79
C LYS A 107 17.32 10.17 -0.16
N VAL A 108 17.36 8.86 0.12
CA VAL A 108 16.64 7.82 -0.60
C VAL A 108 15.88 6.93 0.37
N ASP A 109 14.69 6.47 -0.04
CA ASP A 109 13.83 5.60 0.75
C ASP A 109 14.07 4.13 0.48
N ALA A 110 14.68 3.80 -0.69
CA ALA A 110 15.03 2.45 -1.06
C ALA A 110 16.31 2.40 -1.89
N ILE A 111 16.95 1.22 -1.84
CA ILE A 111 18.08 0.87 -2.71
C ILE A 111 17.68 -0.37 -3.49
N ILE A 112 17.77 -0.30 -4.81
CA ILE A 112 17.59 -1.42 -5.72
C ILE A 112 18.97 -1.82 -6.21
N ARG A 113 19.43 -3.01 -5.82
CA ARG A 113 20.76 -3.51 -6.17
C ARG A 113 20.67 -4.57 -7.24
N ILE A 114 21.30 -4.35 -8.36
CA ILE A 114 21.50 -5.33 -9.43
C ILE A 114 22.94 -5.82 -9.33
N ARG A 115 23.09 -7.10 -8.95
CA ARG A 115 24.38 -7.71 -8.65
C ARG A 115 25.23 -7.90 -9.92
N PRO A 116 26.57 -7.99 -9.80
CA PRO A 116 27.48 -8.17 -10.95
C PRO A 116 27.21 -9.46 -11.72
N ASP A 117 26.72 -10.49 -11.04
CA ASP A 117 26.43 -11.82 -11.59
C ASP A 117 25.01 -11.96 -12.17
N PHE A 118 24.23 -10.85 -12.24
CA PHE A 118 22.84 -10.83 -12.68
C PHE A 118 22.62 -11.50 -14.04
N ALA A 119 23.45 -11.17 -15.06
CA ALA A 119 23.28 -11.73 -16.40
C ALA A 119 23.51 -13.25 -16.43
N ARG A 120 24.47 -13.74 -15.64
CA ARG A 120 24.71 -15.18 -15.51
C ARG A 120 23.57 -15.90 -14.84
N HIS A 121 23.06 -15.35 -13.72
CA HIS A 121 21.93 -15.93 -13.02
C HIS A 121 20.64 -15.84 -13.84
N LEU A 122 20.51 -14.80 -14.66
CA LEU A 122 19.39 -14.69 -15.59
C LEU A 122 19.37 -15.83 -16.61
N SER A 123 20.53 -16.23 -17.15
CA SER A 123 20.63 -17.37 -18.08
C SER A 123 20.40 -18.73 -17.39
N LEU A 124 20.63 -18.81 -16.07
CA LEU A 124 20.36 -20.01 -15.26
C LEU A 124 18.91 -20.06 -14.73
N GLY A 125 18.14 -18.96 -14.86
CA GLY A 125 16.77 -18.87 -14.40
C GLY A 125 16.62 -18.62 -12.90
N ASP A 126 17.68 -18.17 -12.21
CA ASP A 126 17.70 -17.87 -10.78
C ASP A 126 18.17 -16.43 -10.49
N ALA A 127 17.91 -15.49 -11.40
CA ALA A 127 18.29 -14.09 -11.22
C ALA A 127 17.57 -13.45 -10.03
N GLU A 128 18.33 -12.71 -9.22
CA GLU A 128 17.83 -11.98 -8.07
C GLU A 128 18.10 -10.49 -8.21
N VAL A 129 17.09 -9.68 -7.87
CA VAL A 129 17.20 -8.24 -7.64
C VAL A 129 16.97 -7.98 -6.16
N GLN A 130 17.94 -7.36 -5.51
CA GLN A 130 17.84 -7.07 -4.09
C GLN A 130 17.22 -5.68 -3.89
N ILE A 131 16.18 -5.62 -3.05
CA ILE A 131 15.58 -4.35 -2.63
C ILE A 131 15.79 -4.18 -1.13
N LEU A 132 16.45 -3.08 -0.77
CA LEU A 132 16.56 -2.62 0.61
C LEU A 132 15.66 -1.42 0.78
N VAL A 133 14.75 -1.47 1.75
CA VAL A 133 13.78 -0.41 2.02
C VAL A 133 13.99 0.12 3.44
N HIS A 134 13.82 1.41 3.62
CA HIS A 134 13.90 2.00 4.94
C HIS A 134 12.68 1.59 5.78
N GLY A 135 12.88 0.80 6.84
CA GLY A 135 11.81 0.20 7.64
C GLY A 135 11.13 1.13 8.64
N THR A 136 11.37 2.45 8.59
CA THR A 136 10.75 3.42 9.51
C THR A 136 9.25 3.56 9.26
N ASP A 137 8.83 3.47 7.99
CA ASP A 137 7.43 3.50 7.57
C ASP A 137 7.09 2.20 6.83
N ALA A 138 6.44 1.29 7.53
CA ALA A 138 6.08 -0.03 7.00
C ALA A 138 5.10 0.07 5.82
N ASN A 139 4.20 1.07 5.80
CA ASN A 139 3.26 1.24 4.71
C ASN A 139 3.97 1.71 3.44
N ARG A 140 4.83 2.73 3.56
CA ARG A 140 5.65 3.23 2.47
C ARG A 140 6.59 2.16 1.92
N ALA A 141 7.20 1.35 2.79
CA ALA A 141 8.03 0.23 2.42
C ALA A 141 7.28 -0.78 1.53
N ARG A 142 6.06 -1.18 1.91
CA ARG A 142 5.22 -2.10 1.12
C ARG A 142 4.85 -1.52 -0.25
N ILE A 143 4.53 -0.23 -0.32
CA ILE A 143 4.20 0.45 -1.58
C ILE A 143 5.41 0.44 -2.51
N ILE A 144 6.60 0.77 -2.01
CA ILE A 144 7.84 0.74 -2.78
C ILE A 144 8.12 -0.67 -3.31
N GLN A 145 7.96 -1.68 -2.47
CA GLN A 145 8.13 -3.09 -2.85
C GLN A 145 7.17 -3.48 -3.97
N SER A 146 5.88 -3.13 -3.86
CA SER A 146 4.90 -3.46 -4.89
C SER A 146 5.18 -2.77 -6.22
N TYR A 147 5.64 -1.52 -6.20
CA TYR A 147 6.03 -0.80 -7.42
C TYR A 147 7.28 -1.41 -8.06
N ALA A 148 8.26 -1.81 -7.25
CA ALA A 148 9.46 -2.47 -7.74
C ALA A 148 9.15 -3.86 -8.33
N GLN A 149 8.27 -4.64 -7.70
CA GLN A 149 7.76 -5.89 -8.26
C GLN A 149 7.06 -5.66 -9.60
N GLY A 150 6.24 -4.61 -9.69
CA GLY A 150 5.59 -4.20 -10.93
C GLY A 150 6.58 -3.85 -12.04
N ALA A 151 7.64 -3.10 -11.74
CA ALA A 151 8.68 -2.73 -12.70
C ALA A 151 9.45 -3.96 -13.23
N VAL A 152 9.85 -4.87 -12.34
CA VAL A 152 10.51 -6.14 -12.70
C VAL A 152 9.56 -7.02 -13.52
N GLY A 153 8.29 -7.13 -13.11
CA GLY A 153 7.28 -7.90 -13.85
C GLY A 153 7.03 -7.36 -15.26
N GLN A 154 6.96 -6.04 -15.44
CA GLN A 154 6.83 -5.41 -16.76
C GLN A 154 8.06 -5.62 -17.63
N TRP A 155 9.26 -5.57 -17.06
CA TRP A 155 10.49 -5.88 -17.77
C TRP A 155 10.49 -7.35 -18.22
N ALA A 156 10.16 -8.30 -17.34
CA ALA A 156 10.07 -9.71 -17.67
C ALA A 156 9.03 -9.98 -18.78
N ALA A 157 7.86 -9.37 -18.69
CA ALA A 157 6.81 -9.50 -19.71
C ALA A 157 7.27 -8.97 -21.09
N ARG A 158 8.01 -7.84 -21.13
CA ARG A 158 8.57 -7.30 -22.37
C ARG A 158 9.59 -8.26 -23.00
N ARG A 159 10.44 -8.89 -22.21
CA ARG A 159 11.42 -9.90 -22.70
C ARG A 159 10.71 -11.10 -23.34
N VAL A 160 9.67 -11.62 -22.69
CA VAL A 160 8.87 -12.72 -23.24
C VAL A 160 8.23 -12.30 -24.57
N ALA A 161 7.66 -11.09 -24.64
CA ALA A 161 7.05 -10.57 -25.88
C ALA A 161 8.07 -10.39 -27.03
N GLN A 162 9.37 -10.19 -26.71
CA GLN A 162 10.46 -10.09 -27.67
C GLN A 162 11.02 -11.48 -28.09
N GLY A 163 10.43 -12.57 -27.64
CA GLY A 163 10.93 -13.93 -27.89
C GLY A 163 12.23 -14.27 -27.18
N ARG A 164 12.64 -13.45 -26.22
CA ARG A 164 13.78 -13.72 -25.35
C ARG A 164 13.29 -14.59 -24.22
N GLU A 165 13.58 -15.85 -24.25
CA GLU A 165 13.22 -16.77 -23.18
C GLU A 165 13.80 -16.27 -21.85
N VAL A 166 12.96 -16.05 -20.86
CA VAL A 166 13.38 -16.03 -19.47
C VAL A 166 13.58 -17.49 -19.13
N SER A 167 14.80 -18.00 -19.38
CA SER A 167 15.15 -19.39 -19.12
C SER A 167 14.77 -19.72 -17.67
N ALA A 168 13.74 -20.53 -17.54
CA ALA A 168 13.36 -21.36 -16.40
C ALA A 168 13.01 -20.71 -15.06
N GLY A 169 12.82 -19.37 -14.91
CA GLY A 169 12.33 -18.86 -13.62
C GLY A 169 12.02 -17.38 -13.60
N PRO A 170 11.06 -16.95 -12.78
CA PRO A 170 10.83 -15.54 -12.54
C PRO A 170 12.06 -14.92 -11.84
N VAL A 171 12.43 -13.68 -12.22
CA VAL A 171 13.40 -12.91 -11.45
C VAL A 171 12.84 -12.73 -10.05
N SER A 172 13.52 -13.27 -9.05
CA SER A 172 13.09 -13.15 -7.68
C SER A 172 13.51 -11.81 -7.08
N LEU A 173 12.59 -11.13 -6.42
CA LEU A 173 12.91 -9.99 -5.60
C LEU A 173 13.29 -10.47 -4.20
N ARG A 174 14.54 -10.22 -3.80
CA ARG A 174 14.97 -10.46 -2.43
C ARG A 174 14.81 -9.18 -1.62
N GLU A 175 13.81 -9.17 -0.75
CA GLU A 175 13.47 -8.04 0.10
C GLU A 175 14.30 -8.06 1.38
N ARG A 176 14.83 -6.92 1.78
CA ARG A 176 15.46 -6.72 3.07
C ARG A 176 15.02 -5.39 3.66
N LEU A 177 14.38 -5.45 4.81
CA LEU A 177 14.02 -4.26 5.58
C LEU A 177 15.23 -3.79 6.39
N TRP A 178 15.62 -2.55 6.17
CA TRP A 178 16.63 -1.88 6.97
C TRP A 178 15.95 -1.35 8.23
N PHE A 179 16.34 -1.82 9.39
CA PHE A 179 15.84 -1.50 10.75
C PHE A 179 14.65 -2.29 11.31
N ASN A 180 13.80 -2.92 10.58
CA ASN A 180 12.67 -3.66 11.13
C ASN A 180 12.44 -4.92 10.31
N GLU A 181 13.33 -5.90 10.42
CA GLU A 181 13.26 -7.14 9.63
C GLU A 181 11.94 -7.90 9.83
N ALA A 182 11.33 -7.80 11.03
CA ALA A 182 10.06 -8.44 11.33
C ALA A 182 8.84 -7.67 10.81
N ASN A 183 9.01 -6.43 10.27
CA ASN A 183 7.92 -5.55 9.83
C ASN A 183 6.78 -5.40 10.85
N GLU A 184 7.13 -5.39 12.15
CA GLU A 184 6.18 -5.28 13.24
C GLU A 184 5.95 -3.82 13.62
N SER A 185 4.70 -3.38 13.53
CA SER A 185 4.28 -2.00 13.86
C SER A 185 4.61 -1.61 15.31
N ARG A 186 4.72 -2.57 16.21
CA ARG A 186 5.07 -2.31 17.63
C ARG A 186 6.44 -1.66 17.80
N TYR A 187 7.43 -1.99 16.98
CA TYR A 187 8.78 -1.37 17.04
C TYR A 187 8.79 0.10 16.64
N PHE A 188 7.77 0.56 15.96
CA PHE A 188 7.56 1.96 15.62
C PHE A 188 6.61 2.65 16.62
N LEU A 189 5.49 2.00 16.94
CA LEU A 189 4.43 2.59 17.77
C LEU A 189 4.85 2.75 19.23
N VAL A 190 5.56 1.75 19.80
CA VAL A 190 5.93 1.80 21.22
C VAL A 190 6.89 2.94 21.53
N PRO A 191 8.01 3.14 20.80
CA PRO A 191 8.88 4.29 21.02
C PRO A 191 8.17 5.62 20.78
N GLY A 192 7.32 5.71 19.74
CA GLY A 192 6.54 6.90 19.42
C GLY A 192 5.57 7.28 20.53
N LEU A 193 4.86 6.30 21.10
CA LEU A 193 3.94 6.50 22.23
C LEU A 193 4.69 6.93 23.49
N ILE A 194 5.84 6.33 23.78
CA ILE A 194 6.66 6.70 24.95
C ILE A 194 7.07 8.17 24.85
N VAL A 195 7.57 8.61 23.69
CA VAL A 195 7.95 10.01 23.47
C VAL A 195 6.75 10.94 23.63
N LEU A 196 5.58 10.56 23.12
CA LEU A 196 4.36 11.34 23.22
C LEU A 196 3.88 11.48 24.66
N ILE A 197 3.92 10.38 25.43
CA ILE A 197 3.57 10.38 26.87
C ILE A 197 4.56 11.22 27.67
N MET A 198 5.86 11.07 27.41
CA MET A 198 6.88 11.86 28.12
C MET A 198 6.73 13.37 27.84
N ARG A 199 6.36 13.73 26.61
CA ARG A 199 6.11 15.13 26.23
C ARG A 199 4.84 15.69 26.88
N SER A 200 3.80 14.85 27.05
CA SER A 200 2.55 15.27 27.69
C SER A 200 2.67 15.37 29.22
N SER A 201 3.66 14.69 29.82
CA SER A 201 3.93 14.67 31.25
C SER A 201 4.96 15.72 31.69
N GLY A 202 5.39 16.60 30.81
CA GLY A 202 6.29 17.73 31.13
C GLY A 202 5.61 18.67 32.13
N PRO A 203 6.37 19.19 33.14
CA PRO A 203 5.81 20.02 34.19
C PRO A 203 5.23 21.32 33.59
N CYS A 204 4.02 21.68 34.07
CA CYS A 204 3.44 23.00 33.93
C CYS A 204 4.31 24.04 34.63
#